data_02e657f0fe30a11f0d82795de6106d35
#
_entry.id   02e657f0fe30a11f0d82795de6106d35
#
_cell.length_a   1.000
_cell.length_b   1.000
_cell.length_c   1.000
_cell.angle_alpha   90.00
_cell.angle_beta   90.00
_cell.angle_gamma   90.00
#
_symmetry.space_group_name_H-M   'P 1'
#
loop_
_entity.id
_entity.type
_entity.pdbx_description
1 polymer ?
#
loop_
_entity_poly.entity_id
_entity_poly.type
_entity_poly.pdbx_seq_one_letter_code
_entity_poly.pdbx_strand_id
1 'polypeptide(L)'
;THLDTQGPEGLADYLLTLDPLCADRIDLNNPQRVIRALEVFLTTGRSITALWDEQKAPIHPWPIIQIALNPGDRAQLHQRIEQRFRKMIADGFEQEVVRLRENPRLHADLPAIRSVGYRQMWDYLDGTYTYEAMIERGIIATRQLAKKQLTWLRRWPDIQWFDSMDPQLTEQVCQFLIKNENWVQ
;
A
#
# COMPACT_ATOMS: atom_id res chain seq x y z
N THR A 1 -11.54 -3.56 27.00
CA THR A 1 -10.15 -4.06 27.15
C THR A 1 -9.23 -2.89 27.48
N HIS A 2 -8.07 -3.12 28.12
CA HIS A 2 -7.07 -2.08 28.49
C HIS A 2 -6.67 -1.15 27.32
N LEU A 3 -6.90 -1.57 26.09
CA LEU A 3 -6.59 -0.82 24.87
C LEU A 3 -7.55 0.36 24.60
N ASP A 4 -8.74 0.32 25.14
CA ASP A 4 -9.77 1.34 24.86
C ASP A 4 -9.71 2.56 25.83
N THR A 5 -8.93 2.46 26.90
CA THR A 5 -8.85 3.48 27.98
C THR A 5 -7.56 4.30 27.97
N GLN A 6 -6.52 3.82 27.28
CA GLN A 6 -5.24 4.52 27.16
C GLN A 6 -5.10 5.09 25.76
N GLY A 7 -4.96 6.38 25.61
CA GLY A 7 -4.70 7.02 24.32
C GLY A 7 -3.44 6.46 23.65
N PRO A 8 -3.11 6.95 22.43
CA PRO A 8 -1.97 6.45 21.65
C PRO A 8 -0.62 6.42 22.39
N GLU A 9 -0.40 7.36 23.30
CA GLU A 9 0.81 7.43 24.13
C GLU A 9 0.86 6.27 25.15
N GLY A 10 -0.23 5.96 25.81
CA GLY A 10 -0.29 4.83 26.74
C GLY A 10 -0.09 3.47 26.07
N LEU A 11 -0.47 3.34 24.80
CA LEU A 11 -0.19 2.12 24.02
C LEU A 11 1.30 1.98 23.68
N ALA A 12 1.98 3.09 23.39
CA ALA A 12 3.42 3.07 23.14
C ALA A 12 4.20 2.72 24.42
N ASP A 13 3.83 3.31 25.55
CA ASP A 13 4.44 2.99 26.84
C ASP A 13 4.22 1.51 27.23
N TYR A 14 3.02 1.00 27.02
CA TYR A 14 2.73 -0.42 27.24
C TYR A 14 3.55 -1.32 26.35
N LEU A 15 3.71 -0.99 25.07
CA LEU A 15 4.57 -1.74 24.16
C LEU A 15 6.02 -1.75 24.65
N LEU A 16 6.55 -0.63 25.13
CA LEU A 16 7.91 -0.54 25.68
C LEU A 16 8.13 -1.40 26.91
N THR A 17 7.10 -1.66 27.71
CA THR A 17 7.22 -2.60 28.86
C THR A 17 7.33 -4.06 28.39
N LEU A 18 6.74 -4.40 27.24
CA LEU A 18 6.72 -5.77 26.69
C LEU A 18 7.89 -6.06 25.74
N ASP A 19 8.32 -5.05 25.01
CA ASP A 19 9.38 -5.10 23.99
C ASP A 19 10.23 -3.82 24.04
N PRO A 20 11.17 -3.69 24.99
CA PRO A 20 12.02 -2.50 25.09
C PRO A 20 12.86 -2.24 23.83
N LEU A 21 13.20 -3.28 23.05
CA LEU A 21 13.99 -3.17 21.84
C LEU A 21 13.20 -2.55 20.67
N CYS A 22 11.89 -2.41 20.81
CA CYS A 22 11.08 -1.81 19.76
C CYS A 22 11.30 -0.30 19.58
N ALA A 23 11.85 0.39 20.59
CA ALA A 23 12.07 1.84 20.56
C ALA A 23 12.94 2.29 19.38
N ASP A 24 13.97 1.51 19.05
CA ASP A 24 14.90 1.81 17.94
C ASP A 24 14.41 1.27 16.58
N ARG A 25 13.39 0.43 16.57
CA ARG A 25 12.96 -0.33 15.38
C ARG A 25 11.55 0.02 14.89
N ILE A 26 10.72 0.59 15.77
CA ILE A 26 9.33 0.94 15.50
C ILE A 26 9.12 2.44 15.74
N ASP A 27 8.50 3.11 14.80
CA ASP A 27 8.05 4.48 15.01
C ASP A 27 6.88 4.49 16.00
N LEU A 28 7.19 4.82 17.25
CA LEU A 28 6.22 4.84 18.36
C LEU A 28 5.18 5.97 18.21
N ASN A 29 5.44 6.98 17.38
CA ASN A 29 4.45 8.01 17.04
C ASN A 29 3.42 7.53 16.01
N ASN A 30 3.59 6.32 15.48
CA ASN A 30 2.66 5.72 14.54
C ASN A 30 1.76 4.70 15.25
N PRO A 31 0.50 5.06 15.60
CA PRO A 31 -0.39 4.19 16.36
C PRO A 31 -0.63 2.82 15.69
N GLN A 32 -0.67 2.77 14.36
CA GLN A 32 -0.87 1.51 13.64
C GLN A 32 0.29 0.54 13.82
N ARG A 33 1.53 1.06 13.86
CA ARG A 33 2.72 0.23 14.11
C ARG A 33 2.77 -0.27 15.55
N VAL A 34 2.43 0.59 16.51
CA VAL A 34 2.33 0.24 17.92
C VAL A 34 1.26 -0.83 18.14
N ILE A 35 0.05 -0.61 17.63
CA ILE A 35 -1.05 -1.59 17.72
C ILE A 35 -0.63 -2.92 17.10
N ARG A 36 -0.01 -2.91 15.91
CA ARG A 36 0.44 -4.13 15.25
C ARG A 36 1.47 -4.92 16.09
N ALA A 37 2.39 -4.23 16.74
CA ALA A 37 3.37 -4.88 17.61
C ALA A 37 2.70 -5.49 18.85
N LEU A 38 1.74 -4.79 19.46
CA LEU A 38 0.92 -5.29 20.57
C LEU A 38 0.07 -6.49 20.17
N GLU A 39 -0.60 -6.45 19.01
CA GLU A 39 -1.36 -7.58 18.47
C GLU A 39 -0.50 -8.83 18.33
N VAL A 40 0.71 -8.68 17.78
CA VAL A 40 1.65 -9.79 17.63
C VAL A 40 2.00 -10.37 19.00
N PHE A 41 2.33 -9.52 19.98
CA PHE A 41 2.66 -9.98 21.33
C PHE A 41 1.48 -10.69 22.00
N LEU A 42 0.30 -10.09 21.96
CA LEU A 42 -0.91 -10.66 22.58
C LEU A 42 -1.34 -11.99 21.96
N THR A 43 -1.07 -12.16 20.66
CA THR A 43 -1.45 -13.37 19.93
C THR A 43 -0.42 -14.49 20.08
N THR A 44 0.87 -14.17 20.12
CA THR A 44 1.96 -15.14 20.05
C THR A 44 2.71 -15.32 21.37
N GLY A 45 2.54 -14.42 22.33
CA GLY A 45 3.34 -14.34 23.56
C GLY A 45 4.79 -13.88 23.33
N ARG A 46 5.12 -13.40 22.13
CA ARG A 46 6.48 -13.05 21.73
C ARG A 46 6.56 -11.65 21.16
N SER A 47 7.64 -10.94 21.44
CA SER A 47 7.83 -9.60 20.88
C SER A 47 8.06 -9.64 19.37
N ILE A 48 7.58 -8.61 18.68
CA ILE A 48 7.76 -8.49 17.23
C ILE A 48 9.24 -8.38 16.86
N THR A 49 10.04 -7.73 17.69
CA THR A 49 11.49 -7.60 17.48
C THR A 49 12.21 -8.95 17.57
N ALA A 50 11.86 -9.79 18.55
CA ALA A 50 12.38 -11.14 18.66
C ALA A 50 12.01 -12.01 17.45
N LEU A 51 10.77 -11.90 16.96
CA LEU A 51 10.35 -12.60 15.74
C LEU A 51 11.12 -12.15 14.50
N TRP A 52 11.43 -10.84 14.38
CA TRP A 52 12.26 -10.33 13.29
C TRP A 52 13.70 -10.85 13.35
N ASP A 53 14.27 -10.97 14.55
CA ASP A 53 15.65 -11.45 14.70
C ASP A 53 15.79 -12.96 14.37
N GLU A 54 14.72 -13.71 14.57
CA GLU A 54 14.65 -15.12 14.17
C GLU A 54 14.30 -15.33 12.70
N GLN A 55 13.78 -14.29 12.03
CA GLN A 55 13.36 -14.38 10.63
C GLN A 55 14.58 -14.57 9.73
N LYS A 56 14.82 -15.81 9.31
CA LYS A 56 15.80 -16.10 8.27
C LYS A 56 15.29 -15.60 6.93
N ALA A 57 16.17 -15.06 6.10
CA ALA A 57 15.82 -14.75 4.73
C ALA A 57 15.18 -15.98 4.07
N PRO A 58 14.01 -15.85 3.44
CA PRO A 58 13.38 -16.97 2.79
C PRO A 58 14.33 -17.51 1.71
N ILE A 59 14.72 -18.77 1.83
CA ILE A 59 15.45 -19.45 0.75
C ILE A 59 14.39 -19.87 -0.25
N HIS A 60 14.30 -19.12 -1.34
CA HIS A 60 13.47 -19.52 -2.46
C HIS A 60 14.17 -20.67 -3.21
N PRO A 61 13.52 -21.82 -3.40
CA PRO A 61 14.11 -22.93 -4.15
C PRO A 61 14.27 -22.61 -5.65
N TRP A 62 13.63 -21.53 -6.09
CA TRP A 62 13.63 -21.09 -7.47
C TRP A 62 14.35 -19.76 -7.63
N PRO A 63 15.10 -19.54 -8.74
CA PRO A 63 15.61 -18.21 -9.07
C PRO A 63 14.43 -17.25 -9.32
N ILE A 64 14.55 -16.03 -8.82
CA ILE A 64 13.52 -14.99 -8.95
C ILE A 64 14.03 -13.91 -9.90
N ILE A 65 13.32 -13.66 -10.99
CA ILE A 65 13.54 -12.51 -11.85
C ILE A 65 12.57 -11.41 -11.45
N GLN A 66 13.10 -10.23 -11.14
CA GLN A 66 12.31 -9.08 -10.74
C GLN A 66 12.23 -8.08 -11.89
N ILE A 67 11.00 -7.78 -12.30
CA ILE A 67 10.72 -6.84 -13.39
C ILE A 67 9.80 -5.74 -12.87
N ALA A 68 10.12 -4.48 -13.18
CA ALA A 68 9.26 -3.34 -12.93
C ALA A 68 8.87 -2.65 -14.25
N LEU A 69 7.60 -2.37 -14.38
CA LEU A 69 7.04 -1.61 -15.50
C LEU A 69 6.66 -0.21 -15.02
N ASN A 70 7.19 0.81 -15.67
CA ASN A 70 6.88 2.20 -15.37
C ASN A 70 6.92 3.02 -16.64
N PRO A 71 5.97 3.95 -16.88
CA PRO A 71 6.12 4.95 -17.93
C PRO A 71 7.42 5.74 -17.71
N GLY A 72 8.26 5.85 -18.74
CA GLY A 72 9.51 6.61 -18.67
C GLY A 72 9.28 8.07 -18.32
N ASP A 73 8.16 8.65 -18.81
CA ASP A 73 7.74 10.01 -18.51
C ASP A 73 6.70 10.08 -17.38
N ARG A 74 7.04 10.83 -16.34
CA ARG A 74 6.14 11.08 -15.21
C ARG A 74 4.88 11.86 -15.61
N ALA A 75 4.95 12.74 -16.58
CA ALA A 75 3.78 13.48 -17.05
C ALA A 75 2.75 12.54 -17.68
N GLN A 76 3.20 11.57 -18.47
CA GLN A 76 2.35 10.53 -19.03
C GLN A 76 1.68 9.68 -17.95
N LEU A 77 2.42 9.28 -16.90
CA LEU A 77 1.84 8.59 -15.76
C LEU A 77 0.73 9.42 -15.10
N HIS A 78 0.97 10.70 -14.87
CA HIS A 78 -0.02 11.60 -14.27
C HIS A 78 -1.27 11.77 -15.13
N GLN A 79 -1.12 11.89 -16.44
CA GLN A 79 -2.23 11.97 -17.38
C GLN A 79 -3.07 10.68 -17.39
N ARG A 80 -2.43 9.50 -17.42
CA ARG A 80 -3.11 8.20 -17.35
C ARG A 80 -3.88 8.02 -16.04
N ILE A 81 -3.31 8.45 -14.92
CA ILE A 81 -3.98 8.41 -13.61
C ILE A 81 -5.26 9.25 -13.67
N GLU A 82 -5.17 10.47 -14.18
CA GLU A 82 -6.33 11.35 -14.29
C GLU A 82 -7.41 10.78 -15.22
N GLN A 83 -7.02 10.35 -16.42
CA GLN A 83 -7.94 9.74 -17.39
C GLN A 83 -8.64 8.50 -16.80
N ARG A 84 -7.88 7.63 -16.15
CA ARG A 84 -8.43 6.43 -15.50
C ARG A 84 -9.40 6.79 -14.39
N PHE A 85 -9.07 7.76 -13.53
CA PHE A 85 -9.95 8.15 -12.43
C PHE A 85 -11.26 8.74 -12.96
N ARG A 86 -11.20 9.64 -13.94
CA ARG A 86 -12.39 10.21 -14.59
C ARG A 86 -13.24 9.13 -15.30
N LYS A 87 -12.57 8.17 -15.93
CA LYS A 87 -13.27 7.03 -16.54
C LYS A 87 -13.98 6.18 -15.48
N MET A 88 -13.36 5.86 -14.36
CA MET A 88 -14.00 5.12 -13.26
C MET A 88 -15.27 5.83 -12.78
N ILE A 89 -15.23 7.15 -12.63
CA ILE A 89 -16.40 7.94 -12.27
C ILE A 89 -17.51 7.77 -13.32
N ALA A 90 -17.18 7.93 -14.61
CA ALA A 90 -18.15 7.80 -15.70
C ALA A 90 -18.73 6.38 -15.82
N ASP A 91 -17.94 5.37 -15.47
CA ASP A 91 -18.35 3.94 -15.48
C ASP A 91 -19.20 3.55 -14.25
N GLY A 92 -19.51 4.48 -13.34
CA GLY A 92 -20.44 4.23 -12.23
C GLY A 92 -19.78 3.98 -10.87
N PHE A 93 -18.58 4.47 -10.65
CA PHE A 93 -17.89 4.32 -9.35
C PHE A 93 -18.66 4.93 -8.17
N GLU A 94 -19.35 6.05 -8.38
CA GLU A 94 -20.22 6.65 -7.35
C GLU A 94 -21.32 5.67 -6.93
N GLN A 95 -22.04 5.08 -7.90
CA GLN A 95 -23.10 4.12 -7.63
C GLN A 95 -22.59 2.84 -6.95
N GLU A 96 -21.36 2.42 -7.25
CA GLU A 96 -20.71 1.33 -6.54
C GLU A 96 -20.54 1.66 -5.06
N VAL A 97 -19.99 2.84 -4.73
CA VAL A 97 -19.77 3.23 -3.33
C VAL A 97 -21.09 3.47 -2.59
N VAL A 98 -22.10 4.03 -3.24
CA VAL A 98 -23.46 4.16 -2.67
C VAL A 98 -24.00 2.79 -2.24
N ARG A 99 -23.92 1.77 -3.11
CA ARG A 99 -24.34 0.41 -2.76
C ARG A 99 -23.53 -0.21 -1.62
N LEU A 100 -22.21 0.07 -1.56
CA LEU A 100 -21.38 -0.38 -0.44
C LEU A 100 -21.82 0.23 0.89
N ARG A 101 -22.28 1.48 0.90
CA ARG A 101 -22.76 2.19 2.09
C ARG A 101 -24.09 1.62 2.63
N GLU A 102 -24.85 0.92 1.83
CA GLU A 102 -26.07 0.23 2.29
C GLU A 102 -25.75 -0.92 3.26
N ASN A 103 -24.52 -1.44 3.24
CA ASN A 103 -24.10 -2.49 4.17
C ASN A 103 -23.65 -1.88 5.51
N PRO A 104 -24.39 -2.11 6.62
CA PRO A 104 -24.10 -1.52 7.93
C PRO A 104 -22.77 -1.97 8.55
N ARG A 105 -22.12 -3.00 7.99
CA ARG A 105 -20.81 -3.47 8.42
C ARG A 105 -19.67 -2.66 7.79
N LEU A 106 -19.94 -1.83 6.78
CA LEU A 106 -18.94 -1.01 6.11
C LEU A 106 -19.01 0.42 6.64
N HIS A 107 -17.86 0.97 7.02
CA HIS A 107 -17.72 2.32 7.54
C HIS A 107 -16.36 2.90 7.14
N ALA A 108 -16.21 4.23 7.26
CA ALA A 108 -15.05 4.98 6.78
C ALA A 108 -13.69 4.52 7.36
N ASP A 109 -13.69 3.93 8.56
CA ASP A 109 -12.45 3.52 9.24
C ASP A 109 -11.93 2.15 8.78
N LEU A 110 -12.71 1.39 8.04
CA LEU A 110 -12.26 0.10 7.53
C LEU A 110 -11.08 0.28 6.55
N PRO A 111 -10.05 -0.58 6.64
CA PRO A 111 -8.88 -0.50 5.76
C PRO A 111 -9.24 -0.51 4.26
N ALA A 112 -10.26 -1.28 3.86
CA ALA A 112 -10.73 -1.34 2.47
C ALA A 112 -11.33 0.00 2.01
N ILE A 113 -12.14 0.65 2.86
CA ILE A 113 -12.77 1.95 2.57
C ILE A 113 -11.73 3.08 2.58
N ARG A 114 -10.68 2.96 3.39
CA ARG A 114 -9.56 3.93 3.43
C ARG A 114 -8.65 3.84 2.21
N SER A 115 -8.86 2.91 1.29
CA SER A 115 -8.08 2.83 0.05
C SER A 115 -8.33 4.06 -0.84
N VAL A 116 -7.32 4.38 -1.67
CA VAL A 116 -7.38 5.53 -2.58
C VAL A 116 -8.54 5.37 -3.57
N GLY A 117 -9.31 6.42 -3.73
CA GLY A 117 -10.55 6.46 -4.51
C GLY A 117 -11.77 6.25 -3.61
N TYR A 118 -11.89 5.11 -2.93
CA TYR A 118 -13.02 4.82 -2.04
C TYR A 118 -13.14 5.84 -0.91
N ARG A 119 -12.04 6.17 -0.24
CA ARG A 119 -12.03 7.17 0.81
C ARG A 119 -12.55 8.51 0.31
N GLN A 120 -12.06 9.02 -0.82
CA GLN A 120 -12.48 10.31 -1.35
C GLN A 120 -13.96 10.32 -1.76
N MET A 121 -14.44 9.23 -2.37
CA MET A 121 -15.85 9.09 -2.73
C MET A 121 -16.73 8.99 -1.48
N TRP A 122 -16.28 8.26 -0.45
CA TRP A 122 -17.00 8.15 0.82
C TRP A 122 -17.14 9.51 1.52
N ASP A 123 -16.03 10.26 1.63
CA ASP A 123 -16.00 11.59 2.23
C ASP A 123 -16.91 12.59 1.46
N TYR A 124 -16.98 12.47 0.12
CA TYR A 124 -17.91 13.25 -0.70
C TYR A 124 -19.38 12.88 -0.40
N LEU A 125 -19.70 11.62 -0.32
CA LEU A 125 -21.05 11.15 0.02
C LEU A 125 -21.46 11.49 1.47
N ASP A 126 -20.49 11.73 2.34
CA ASP A 126 -20.70 12.29 3.69
C ASP A 126 -20.81 13.83 3.71
N GLY A 127 -20.73 14.48 2.53
CA GLY A 127 -20.84 15.94 2.41
C GLY A 127 -19.58 16.71 2.79
N THR A 128 -18.43 16.04 2.96
CA THR A 128 -17.15 16.70 3.32
C THR A 128 -16.57 17.51 2.17
N TYR A 129 -16.81 17.10 0.92
CA TYR A 129 -16.28 17.74 -0.28
C TYR A 129 -17.37 17.99 -1.31
N THR A 130 -17.11 18.93 -2.25
CA THR A 130 -17.85 18.99 -3.49
C THR A 130 -17.45 17.83 -4.41
N TYR A 131 -18.26 17.54 -5.42
CA TYR A 131 -17.97 16.50 -6.39
C TYR A 131 -16.64 16.75 -7.13
N GLU A 132 -16.38 17.98 -7.54
CA GLU A 132 -15.14 18.39 -8.22
C GLU A 132 -13.92 18.21 -7.30
N ALA A 133 -14.05 18.62 -6.03
CA ALA A 133 -12.98 18.47 -5.03
C ALA A 133 -12.69 16.99 -4.75
N MET A 134 -13.69 16.12 -4.74
CA MET A 134 -13.51 14.68 -4.59
C MET A 134 -12.69 14.10 -5.75
N ILE A 135 -13.02 14.46 -7.00
CA ILE A 135 -12.28 13.99 -8.18
C ILE A 135 -10.82 14.45 -8.11
N GLU A 136 -10.58 15.73 -7.83
CA GLU A 136 -9.23 16.27 -7.74
C GLU A 136 -8.41 15.58 -6.64
N ARG A 137 -8.98 15.40 -5.45
CA ARG A 137 -8.34 14.70 -4.33
C ARG A 137 -8.06 13.24 -4.64
N GLY A 138 -8.95 12.55 -5.35
CA GLY A 138 -8.74 11.18 -5.80
C GLY A 138 -7.57 11.05 -6.77
N ILE A 139 -7.46 11.98 -7.72
CA ILE A 139 -6.32 12.03 -8.66
C ILE A 139 -5.02 12.32 -7.91
N ILE A 140 -5.00 13.32 -7.01
CA ILE A 140 -3.81 13.66 -6.22
C ILE A 140 -3.37 12.48 -5.35
N ALA A 141 -4.30 11.84 -4.64
CA ALA A 141 -4.00 10.69 -3.80
C ALA A 141 -3.44 9.51 -4.60
N THR A 142 -3.96 9.26 -5.80
CA THR A 142 -3.45 8.23 -6.71
C THR A 142 -2.04 8.55 -7.21
N ARG A 143 -1.74 9.82 -7.54
CA ARG A 143 -0.38 10.27 -7.91
C ARG A 143 0.61 10.08 -6.76
N GLN A 144 0.17 10.38 -5.53
CA GLN A 144 0.99 10.17 -4.32
C GLN A 144 1.25 8.67 -4.06
N LEU A 145 0.24 7.82 -4.25
CA LEU A 145 0.40 6.37 -4.13
C LEU A 145 1.40 5.84 -5.16
N ALA A 146 1.29 6.23 -6.42
CA ALA A 146 2.22 5.86 -7.48
C ALA A 146 3.66 6.30 -7.13
N LYS A 147 3.85 7.53 -6.61
CA LYS A 147 5.16 7.99 -6.14
C LYS A 147 5.73 7.09 -5.03
N LYS A 148 4.90 6.70 -4.06
CA LYS A 148 5.33 5.79 -2.97
C LYS A 148 5.71 4.42 -3.51
N GLN A 149 4.94 3.84 -4.43
CA GLN A 149 5.25 2.57 -5.08
C GLN A 149 6.60 2.62 -5.81
N LEU A 150 6.84 3.64 -6.62
CA LEU A 150 8.11 3.82 -7.32
C LEU A 150 9.29 4.01 -6.38
N THR A 151 9.11 4.77 -5.29
CA THR A 151 10.14 4.95 -4.27
C THR A 151 10.48 3.63 -3.59
N TRP A 152 9.50 2.78 -3.35
CA TRP A 152 9.68 1.48 -2.75
C TRP A 152 10.38 0.50 -3.70
N LEU A 153 9.91 0.40 -4.95
CA LEU A 153 10.51 -0.45 -5.98
C LEU A 153 11.97 -0.11 -6.26
N ARG A 154 12.36 1.17 -6.20
CA ARG A 154 13.76 1.59 -6.39
C ARG A 154 14.72 1.09 -5.31
N ARG A 155 14.21 0.59 -4.19
CA ARG A 155 15.03 -0.01 -3.12
C ARG A 155 15.28 -1.50 -3.33
N TRP A 156 14.60 -2.12 -4.28
CA TRP A 156 14.79 -3.53 -4.57
C TRP A 156 16.06 -3.72 -5.37
N PRO A 157 16.98 -4.59 -4.90
CA PRO A 157 18.18 -4.92 -5.68
C PRO A 157 17.78 -5.68 -6.94
N ASP A 158 18.57 -5.54 -7.97
CA ASP A 158 18.53 -6.34 -9.20
C ASP A 158 17.20 -6.28 -10.00
N ILE A 159 16.35 -5.27 -9.74
CA ILE A 159 15.11 -5.09 -10.49
C ILE A 159 15.39 -4.54 -11.89
N GLN A 160 14.91 -5.24 -12.91
CA GLN A 160 14.97 -4.78 -14.29
C GLN A 160 13.78 -3.87 -14.61
N TRP A 161 14.07 -2.67 -15.09
CA TRP A 161 13.06 -1.69 -15.45
C TRP A 161 12.78 -1.69 -16.95
N PHE A 162 11.49 -1.64 -17.31
CA PHE A 162 11.03 -1.45 -18.68
C PHE A 162 10.04 -0.29 -18.76
N ASP A 163 10.05 0.40 -19.91
CA ASP A 163 9.05 1.44 -20.17
C ASP A 163 7.71 0.79 -20.54
N SER A 164 6.71 0.99 -19.69
CA SER A 164 5.36 0.45 -19.92
C SER A 164 4.63 1.08 -21.11
N MET A 165 5.20 2.11 -21.72
CA MET A 165 4.66 2.78 -22.91
C MET A 165 5.37 2.37 -24.19
N ASP A 166 6.46 1.60 -24.11
CA ASP A 166 7.18 1.14 -25.30
C ASP A 166 6.33 0.16 -26.11
N PRO A 167 6.07 0.41 -27.39
CA PRO A 167 5.35 -0.55 -28.26
C PRO A 167 6.01 -1.92 -28.33
N GLN A 168 7.32 -2.01 -28.11
CA GLN A 168 8.10 -3.24 -28.13
C GLN A 168 8.26 -3.87 -26.74
N LEU A 169 7.56 -3.37 -25.71
CA LEU A 169 7.68 -3.84 -24.33
C LEU A 169 7.63 -5.36 -24.21
N THR A 170 6.64 -5.99 -24.83
CA THR A 170 6.47 -7.46 -24.74
C THR A 170 7.69 -8.19 -25.31
N GLU A 171 8.19 -7.75 -26.46
CA GLU A 171 9.37 -8.33 -27.09
C GLU A 171 10.62 -8.16 -26.22
N GLN A 172 10.85 -6.95 -25.69
CA GLN A 172 11.97 -6.66 -24.80
C GLN A 172 11.95 -7.53 -23.54
N VAL A 173 10.77 -7.69 -22.93
CA VAL A 173 10.62 -8.55 -21.74
C VAL A 173 10.88 -10.00 -22.10
N CYS A 174 10.34 -10.51 -23.21
CA CYS A 174 10.59 -11.88 -23.66
C CYS A 174 12.07 -12.12 -23.92
N GLN A 175 12.74 -11.22 -24.65
CA GLN A 175 14.18 -11.32 -24.92
C GLN A 175 15.00 -11.28 -23.62
N PHE A 176 14.63 -10.43 -22.67
CA PHE A 176 15.28 -10.39 -21.36
C PHE A 176 15.12 -11.71 -20.60
N LEU A 177 13.92 -12.29 -20.59
CA LEU A 177 13.67 -13.58 -19.94
C LEU A 177 14.44 -14.71 -20.60
N ILE A 178 14.45 -14.80 -21.94
CA ILE A 178 15.21 -15.81 -22.71
C ILE A 178 16.71 -15.70 -22.40
N LYS A 179 17.25 -14.48 -22.38
CA LYS A 179 18.68 -14.26 -22.09
C LYS A 179 19.10 -14.68 -20.68
N ASN A 180 18.16 -14.71 -19.76
CA ASN A 180 18.39 -15.07 -18.36
C ASN A 180 17.85 -16.48 -18.03
N GLU A 181 17.89 -17.41 -18.99
CA GLU A 181 17.32 -18.77 -18.93
C GLU A 181 17.85 -19.70 -17.81
N ASN A 182 18.79 -19.26 -16.96
CA ASN A 182 19.29 -20.03 -15.82
C ASN A 182 18.21 -20.41 -14.77
N TRP A 183 16.95 -20.06 -15.03
CA TRP A 183 15.79 -20.40 -14.18
C TRP A 183 15.07 -21.69 -14.62
N VAL A 184 15.48 -22.33 -15.75
CA VAL A 184 14.85 -23.53 -16.33
C VAL A 184 15.64 -24.82 -16.03
N GLN A 185 16.65 -24.79 -15.15
CA GLN A 185 17.39 -26.00 -14.75
C GLN A 185 16.88 -26.60 -13.46
#